data_5de697a03499c544226e1a0ad5c0b0a5
#
_entry.id   5de697a03499c544226e1a0ad5c0b0a5
#
_cell.length_a   1.000
_cell.length_b   1.000
_cell.length_c   1.000
_cell.angle_alpha   90.00
_cell.angle_beta   90.00
_cell.angle_gamma   90.00
#
_symmetry.space_group_name_H-M   'P 1'
#
loop_
_entity.id
_entity.type
_entity.pdbx_description
1 polymer ?
#
loop_
_entity_poly.entity_id
_entity_poly.type
_entity_poly.pdbx_seq_one_letter_code
_entity_poly.pdbx_strand_id
1 'polypeptide(L)'
;MQSISRKNPWITVADLLSSVVLILLLLYVLAVIIPQFTQENRQRNMMLKIDSQLKEYEERGQIEVHLDTGTLEFTSLTFDSGSAELTPATRSMIGDLSKLLIEYMASEPMMEILVEGHTDPAVVEAVRNKGGYFADNVQLSTLRAANVRAALLGYLGAEYAGRIGVAGYGETRLKNKENPLSAENRRIEILILWHGADDK
;
A
#
# COMPACT_ATOMS: atom_id res chain seq x y z
N MET A 1 9.50 -32.25 71.19
CA MET A 1 8.29 -32.29 70.27
C MET A 1 8.55 -31.34 69.15
N GLN A 2 8.91 -31.85 67.94
CA GLN A 2 9.03 -31.00 66.73
C GLN A 2 7.64 -30.87 66.10
N SER A 3 7.13 -29.63 65.98
CA SER A 3 5.91 -29.36 65.25
C SER A 3 6.17 -29.50 63.75
N ILE A 4 5.64 -30.52 63.13
CA ILE A 4 5.62 -30.69 61.69
C ILE A 4 4.72 -29.60 61.13
N SER A 5 5.29 -28.49 60.60
CA SER A 5 4.57 -27.45 59.87
C SER A 5 3.92 -28.12 58.65
N ARG A 6 2.58 -28.27 58.63
CA ARG A 6 1.84 -28.71 57.45
C ARG A 6 1.97 -27.64 56.39
N LYS A 7 2.79 -27.84 55.38
CA LYS A 7 2.84 -26.97 54.19
C LYS A 7 1.44 -26.94 53.58
N ASN A 8 0.90 -25.72 53.39
CA ASN A 8 -0.41 -25.54 52.81
C ASN A 8 -0.37 -25.94 51.31
N PRO A 9 -1.10 -26.99 50.89
CA PRO A 9 -1.05 -27.48 49.50
C PRO A 9 -1.47 -26.43 48.47
N TRP A 10 -2.28 -25.45 48.89
CA TRP A 10 -2.72 -24.36 48.00
C TRP A 10 -1.59 -23.42 47.55
N ILE A 11 -0.52 -23.30 48.35
CA ILE A 11 0.66 -22.52 47.96
C ILE A 11 1.35 -23.18 46.76
N THR A 12 1.48 -24.50 46.78
CA THR A 12 2.09 -25.26 45.69
C THR A 12 1.25 -25.21 44.42
N VAL A 13 -0.09 -25.28 44.57
CA VAL A 13 -1.01 -25.14 43.44
C VAL A 13 -0.97 -23.72 42.86
N ALA A 14 -0.94 -22.69 43.69
CA ALA A 14 -0.81 -21.31 43.25
C ALA A 14 0.52 -21.07 42.49
N ASP A 15 1.62 -21.60 42.95
CA ASP A 15 2.93 -21.50 42.32
C ASP A 15 2.95 -22.19 40.94
N LEU A 16 2.36 -23.39 40.87
CA LEU A 16 2.22 -24.13 39.60
C LEU A 16 1.35 -23.35 38.59
N LEU A 17 0.20 -22.82 39.04
CA LEU A 17 -0.68 -22.03 38.17
C LEU A 17 0.02 -20.75 37.72
N SER A 18 0.73 -20.05 38.59
CA SER A 18 1.49 -18.86 38.24
C SER A 18 2.57 -19.16 37.21
N SER A 19 3.28 -20.28 37.36
CA SER A 19 4.28 -20.71 36.39
C SER A 19 3.68 -21.03 35.03
N VAL A 20 2.52 -21.70 34.99
CA VAL A 20 1.78 -21.97 33.72
C VAL A 20 1.35 -20.69 33.05
N VAL A 21 0.79 -19.74 33.80
CA VAL A 21 0.37 -18.42 33.26
C VAL A 21 1.56 -17.66 32.69
N LEU A 22 2.71 -17.70 33.38
CA LEU A 22 3.93 -17.02 32.92
C LEU A 22 4.47 -17.64 31.63
N ILE A 23 4.44 -18.98 31.51
CA ILE A 23 4.80 -19.68 30.27
C ILE A 23 3.83 -19.31 29.12
N LEU A 24 2.53 -19.29 29.38
CA LEU A 24 1.53 -18.92 28.37
C LEU A 24 1.70 -17.47 27.90
N LEU A 25 1.99 -16.53 28.81
CA LEU A 25 2.31 -15.15 28.47
C LEU A 25 3.58 -15.06 27.62
N LEU A 26 4.62 -15.79 27.97
CA LEU A 26 5.84 -15.85 27.18
C LEU A 26 5.59 -16.39 25.78
N LEU A 27 4.83 -17.48 25.66
CA LEU A 27 4.45 -18.06 24.38
C LEU A 27 3.61 -17.09 23.55
N TYR A 28 2.69 -16.34 24.17
CA TYR A 28 1.90 -15.31 23.50
C TYR A 28 2.80 -14.19 22.95
N VAL A 29 3.74 -13.68 23.74
CA VAL A 29 4.71 -12.66 23.29
C VAL A 29 5.55 -13.18 22.13
N LEU A 30 6.07 -14.40 22.21
CA LEU A 30 6.89 -15.00 21.17
C LEU A 30 6.11 -15.29 19.88
N ALA A 31 4.88 -15.78 20.01
CA ALA A 31 4.09 -16.25 18.86
C ALA A 31 3.27 -15.12 18.19
N VAL A 32 2.90 -14.09 18.93
CA VAL A 32 2.00 -13.02 18.43
C VAL A 32 2.70 -11.67 18.39
N ILE A 33 3.23 -11.20 19.51
CA ILE A 33 3.76 -9.84 19.62
C ILE A 33 5.02 -9.65 18.76
N ILE A 34 5.99 -10.57 18.87
CA ILE A 34 7.26 -10.43 18.12
C ILE A 34 7.06 -10.43 16.59
N PRO A 35 6.28 -11.36 16.01
CA PRO A 35 6.03 -11.35 14.55
C PRO A 35 5.36 -10.05 14.05
N GLN A 36 4.36 -9.52 14.78
CA GLN A 36 3.71 -8.24 14.43
C GLN A 36 4.71 -7.09 14.40
N PHE A 37 5.52 -6.94 15.45
CA PHE A 37 6.57 -5.91 15.51
C PHE A 37 7.59 -6.04 14.38
N THR A 38 7.94 -7.25 14.00
CA THR A 38 8.90 -7.51 12.93
C THR A 38 8.32 -7.15 11.57
N GLN A 39 7.04 -7.43 11.34
CA GLN A 39 6.34 -7.10 10.10
C GLN A 39 6.18 -5.58 9.92
N GLU A 40 5.71 -4.86 10.94
CA GLU A 40 5.61 -3.40 10.92
C GLU A 40 6.95 -2.72 10.63
N ASN A 41 8.03 -3.20 11.26
CA ASN A 41 9.37 -2.68 11.01
C ASN A 41 9.84 -2.93 9.57
N ARG A 42 9.52 -4.08 8.97
CA ARG A 42 9.86 -4.36 7.57
C ARG A 42 9.10 -3.44 6.62
N GLN A 43 7.79 -3.28 6.82
CA GLN A 43 6.96 -2.36 6.03
C GLN A 43 7.51 -0.95 6.09
N ARG A 44 7.78 -0.45 7.29
CA ARG A 44 8.34 0.89 7.51
C ARG A 44 9.71 1.06 6.84
N ASN A 45 10.61 0.09 6.99
CA ASN A 45 11.94 0.15 6.37
C ASN A 45 11.86 0.13 4.83
N MET A 46 10.93 -0.63 4.26
CA MET A 46 10.66 -0.62 2.83
C MET A 46 10.19 0.77 2.38
N MET A 47 9.18 1.34 3.05
CA MET A 47 8.66 2.65 2.69
C MET A 47 9.73 3.75 2.82
N LEU A 48 10.57 3.72 3.84
CA LEU A 48 11.70 4.64 3.99
C LEU A 48 12.72 4.48 2.85
N LYS A 49 12.96 3.27 2.38
CA LYS A 49 13.87 3.02 1.24
C LYS A 49 13.26 3.53 -0.07
N ILE A 50 11.95 3.32 -0.27
CA ILE A 50 11.21 3.87 -1.42
C ILE A 50 11.28 5.40 -1.41
N ASP A 51 10.94 6.04 -0.30
CA ASP A 51 10.99 7.48 -0.09
C ASP A 51 12.39 8.04 -0.46
N SER A 52 13.44 7.46 0.11
CA SER A 52 14.82 7.90 -0.15
C SER A 52 15.24 7.80 -1.62
N GLN A 53 14.74 6.81 -2.35
CA GLN A 53 15.08 6.62 -3.77
C GLN A 53 14.20 7.41 -4.73
N LEU A 54 12.97 7.76 -4.30
CA LEU A 54 12.07 8.58 -5.08
C LEU A 54 12.16 10.08 -4.75
N LYS A 55 13.05 10.46 -3.85
CA LYS A 55 13.19 11.83 -3.37
C LYS A 55 13.37 12.88 -4.47
N GLU A 56 14.12 12.56 -5.53
CA GLU A 56 14.29 13.45 -6.68
C GLU A 56 12.95 13.70 -7.41
N TYR A 57 12.07 12.71 -7.46
CA TYR A 57 10.74 12.85 -8.06
C TYR A 57 9.80 13.62 -7.15
N GLU A 58 9.92 13.48 -5.82
CA GLU A 58 9.18 14.28 -4.83
C GLU A 58 9.57 15.77 -4.90
N GLU A 59 10.87 16.07 -4.96
CA GLU A 59 11.37 17.43 -5.09
C GLU A 59 10.89 18.12 -6.38
N ARG A 60 10.59 17.34 -7.42
CA ARG A 60 9.97 17.83 -8.66
C ARG A 60 8.44 17.89 -8.59
N GLY A 61 7.82 17.51 -7.48
CA GLY A 61 6.38 17.46 -7.30
C GLY A 61 5.67 16.42 -8.20
N GLN A 62 6.34 15.34 -8.57
CA GLN A 62 5.80 14.29 -9.46
C GLN A 62 5.16 13.14 -8.67
N ILE A 63 5.60 12.91 -7.44
CA ILE A 63 5.11 11.90 -6.53
C ILE A 63 5.11 12.46 -5.10
N GLU A 64 4.23 11.91 -4.25
CA GLU A 64 4.22 12.12 -2.81
C GLU A 64 4.19 10.75 -2.13
N VAL A 65 5.10 10.51 -1.16
CA VAL A 65 5.22 9.23 -0.45
C VAL A 65 4.61 9.36 0.94
N HIS A 66 3.56 8.60 1.20
CA HIS A 66 2.89 8.56 2.50
C HIS A 66 3.35 7.33 3.29
N LEU A 67 4.31 7.54 4.21
CA LEU A 67 4.95 6.46 4.97
C LEU A 67 4.01 5.74 5.94
N ASP A 68 2.98 6.42 6.42
CA ASP A 68 2.00 5.92 7.39
C ASP A 68 0.96 4.99 6.76
N THR A 69 0.54 5.30 5.53
CA THR A 69 -0.47 4.53 4.80
C THR A 69 0.11 3.52 3.82
N GLY A 70 1.41 3.59 3.52
CA GLY A 70 2.03 2.79 2.48
C GLY A 70 1.60 3.20 1.07
N THR A 71 1.22 4.47 0.88
CA THR A 71 0.68 4.99 -0.38
C THR A 71 1.70 5.85 -1.12
N LEU A 72 1.81 5.64 -2.42
CA LEU A 72 2.57 6.45 -3.35
C LEU A 72 1.57 7.21 -4.23
N GLU A 73 1.49 8.52 -4.08
CA GLU A 73 0.58 9.36 -4.86
C GLU A 73 1.31 10.00 -6.03
N PHE A 74 0.86 9.70 -7.25
CA PHE A 74 1.35 10.30 -8.49
C PHE A 74 0.47 11.48 -8.87
N THR A 75 1.06 12.64 -9.07
CA THR A 75 0.36 13.88 -9.37
C THR A 75 -0.21 13.91 -10.80
N SER A 76 -0.96 14.98 -11.15
CA SER A 76 -1.57 15.17 -12.46
C SER A 76 -0.61 15.18 -13.65
N LEU A 77 0.70 15.30 -13.42
CA LEU A 77 1.73 15.23 -14.47
C LEU A 77 1.93 13.83 -15.05
N THR A 78 1.28 12.82 -14.48
CA THR A 78 1.37 11.41 -14.87
C THR A 78 0.81 11.13 -16.26
N PHE A 79 -0.19 11.92 -16.71
CA PHE A 79 -0.89 11.75 -17.98
C PHE A 79 -1.05 13.08 -18.71
N ASP A 80 -1.10 13.02 -20.04
CA ASP A 80 -1.52 14.15 -20.84
C ASP A 80 -3.01 14.45 -20.61
N SER A 81 -3.40 15.72 -20.80
CA SER A 81 -4.77 16.16 -20.58
C SER A 81 -5.76 15.36 -21.44
N GLY A 82 -6.72 14.71 -20.78
CA GLY A 82 -7.74 13.88 -21.44
C GLY A 82 -7.23 12.56 -21.98
N SER A 83 -5.99 12.17 -21.69
CA SER A 83 -5.37 10.88 -22.06
C SER A 83 -5.28 9.93 -20.87
N ALA A 84 -5.21 8.64 -21.18
CA ALA A 84 -4.81 7.61 -20.24
C ALA A 84 -3.38 7.07 -20.55
N GLU A 85 -2.67 7.64 -21.50
CA GLU A 85 -1.31 7.25 -21.84
C GLU A 85 -0.30 7.86 -20.87
N LEU A 86 0.61 7.03 -20.40
CA LEU A 86 1.69 7.44 -19.50
C LEU A 86 2.73 8.27 -20.25
N THR A 87 3.13 9.39 -19.66
CA THR A 87 4.26 10.18 -20.18
C THR A 87 5.58 9.39 -20.09
N PRO A 88 6.59 9.72 -20.92
CA PRO A 88 7.90 9.09 -20.81
C PRO A 88 8.55 9.24 -19.42
N ALA A 89 8.37 10.40 -18.78
CA ALA A 89 8.86 10.68 -17.44
C ALA A 89 8.21 9.75 -16.40
N THR A 90 6.88 9.56 -16.49
CA THR A 90 6.15 8.64 -15.61
C THR A 90 6.59 7.19 -15.83
N ARG A 91 6.82 6.76 -17.06
CA ARG A 91 7.33 5.42 -17.35
C ARG A 91 8.70 5.18 -16.72
N SER A 92 9.61 6.17 -16.78
CA SER A 92 10.91 6.09 -16.12
C SER A 92 10.80 5.94 -14.61
N MET A 93 9.95 6.76 -13.98
CA MET A 93 9.70 6.73 -12.55
C MET A 93 9.08 5.38 -12.09
N ILE A 94 8.12 4.84 -12.86
CA ILE A 94 7.56 3.49 -12.62
C ILE A 94 8.66 2.43 -12.75
N GLY A 95 9.59 2.57 -13.70
CA GLY A 95 10.74 1.68 -13.85
C GLY A 95 11.65 1.69 -12.63
N ASP A 96 11.96 2.87 -12.08
CA ASP A 96 12.78 2.99 -10.87
C ASP A 96 12.07 2.45 -9.63
N LEU A 97 10.78 2.75 -9.47
CA LEU A 97 9.95 2.15 -8.42
C LEU A 97 9.90 0.62 -8.54
N SER A 98 9.77 0.09 -9.75
CA SER A 98 9.67 -1.36 -9.98
C SER A 98 10.93 -2.12 -9.58
N LYS A 99 12.13 -1.52 -9.71
CA LYS A 99 13.40 -2.10 -9.24
C LYS A 99 13.40 -2.37 -7.74
N LEU A 100 12.72 -1.50 -6.96
CA LEU A 100 12.55 -1.67 -5.53
C LEU A 100 11.48 -2.71 -5.22
N LEU A 101 10.34 -2.59 -5.88
CA LEU A 101 9.19 -3.46 -5.63
C LEU A 101 9.51 -4.93 -5.92
N ILE A 102 10.33 -5.24 -6.94
CA ILE A 102 10.67 -6.63 -7.28
C ILE A 102 11.40 -7.35 -6.13
N GLU A 103 12.31 -6.64 -5.44
CA GLU A 103 13.04 -7.19 -4.28
C GLU A 103 12.07 -7.56 -3.14
N TYR A 104 11.12 -6.66 -2.85
CA TYR A 104 10.14 -6.86 -1.79
C TYR A 104 9.05 -7.87 -2.17
N MET A 105 8.53 -7.82 -3.38
CA MET A 105 7.52 -8.77 -3.84
C MET A 105 8.06 -10.20 -3.92
N ALA A 106 9.36 -10.38 -4.15
CA ALA A 106 10.00 -11.69 -4.13
C ALA A 106 10.18 -12.23 -2.70
N SER A 107 10.51 -11.36 -1.72
CA SER A 107 10.75 -11.74 -0.33
C SER A 107 9.48 -11.79 0.53
N GLU A 108 8.42 -11.08 0.13
CA GLU A 108 7.17 -10.93 0.88
C GLU A 108 5.98 -11.44 0.05
N PRO A 109 5.67 -12.75 0.10
CA PRO A 109 4.60 -13.36 -0.73
C PRO A 109 3.20 -12.79 -0.48
N MET A 110 2.96 -12.22 0.72
CA MET A 110 1.67 -11.65 1.13
C MET A 110 1.54 -10.15 0.80
N MET A 111 2.55 -9.55 0.18
CA MET A 111 2.50 -8.18 -0.29
C MET A 111 1.71 -8.11 -1.60
N GLU A 112 0.73 -7.22 -1.66
CA GLU A 112 -0.06 -6.90 -2.85
C GLU A 112 0.04 -5.42 -3.18
N ILE A 113 -0.27 -5.05 -4.39
CA ILE A 113 -0.29 -3.68 -4.86
C ILE A 113 -1.69 -3.39 -5.41
N LEU A 114 -2.30 -2.28 -4.98
CA LEU A 114 -3.53 -1.77 -5.56
C LEU A 114 -3.24 -0.43 -6.22
N VAL A 115 -3.52 -0.33 -7.51
CA VAL A 115 -3.41 0.93 -8.26
C VAL A 115 -4.77 1.57 -8.35
N GLU A 116 -4.93 2.74 -7.75
CA GLU A 116 -6.17 3.49 -7.71
C GLU A 116 -6.10 4.73 -8.61
N GLY A 117 -7.13 4.93 -9.43
CA GLY A 117 -7.24 6.10 -10.32
C GLY A 117 -8.32 7.06 -9.86
N HIS A 118 -8.00 8.37 -9.92
CA HIS A 118 -8.90 9.45 -9.55
C HIS A 118 -8.93 10.53 -10.62
N THR A 119 -10.07 11.22 -10.74
CA THR A 119 -10.25 12.37 -11.65
C THR A 119 -10.88 13.53 -10.89
N ASP A 120 -10.87 14.70 -11.52
CA ASP A 120 -11.78 15.79 -11.19
C ASP A 120 -13.11 15.63 -11.97
N PRO A 121 -14.17 16.35 -11.59
CA PRO A 121 -15.47 16.25 -12.26
C PRO A 121 -15.50 16.75 -13.73
N ALA A 122 -14.52 17.56 -14.14
CA ALA A 122 -14.55 18.22 -15.46
C ALA A 122 -13.97 17.35 -16.60
N VAL A 123 -13.21 16.29 -16.29
CA VAL A 123 -12.36 15.62 -17.29
C VAL A 123 -13.16 14.94 -18.39
N VAL A 124 -14.27 14.26 -18.08
CA VAL A 124 -15.06 13.53 -19.11
C VAL A 124 -15.75 14.49 -20.09
N GLU A 125 -16.20 15.63 -19.62
CA GLU A 125 -16.83 16.64 -20.50
C GLU A 125 -15.83 17.17 -21.52
N ALA A 126 -14.61 17.46 -21.11
CA ALA A 126 -13.53 17.88 -22.01
C ALA A 126 -13.10 16.78 -23.00
N VAL A 127 -13.15 15.51 -22.60
CA VAL A 127 -12.80 14.36 -23.45
C VAL A 127 -13.89 14.05 -24.45
N ARG A 128 -15.19 14.09 -24.07
CA ARG A 128 -16.32 13.95 -24.98
C ARG A 128 -16.30 15.00 -26.09
N ASN A 129 -16.01 16.26 -25.74
CA ASN A 129 -15.93 17.36 -26.69
C ASN A 129 -14.77 17.22 -27.70
N LYS A 130 -13.78 16.38 -27.40
CA LYS A 130 -12.64 16.04 -28.27
C LYS A 130 -12.78 14.69 -28.99
N GLY A 131 -13.98 14.07 -28.97
CA GLY A 131 -14.23 12.77 -29.62
C GLY A 131 -13.71 11.58 -28.84
N GLY A 132 -13.46 11.72 -27.53
CA GLY A 132 -12.99 10.63 -26.67
C GLY A 132 -14.06 9.58 -26.40
N TYR A 133 -13.62 8.33 -26.18
CA TYR A 133 -14.46 7.14 -26.05
C TYR A 133 -14.88 6.80 -24.61
N PHE A 134 -14.61 7.66 -23.61
CA PHE A 134 -14.94 7.36 -22.22
C PHE A 134 -16.39 7.70 -21.91
N ALA A 135 -17.10 6.78 -21.28
CA ALA A 135 -18.49 6.99 -20.87
C ALA A 135 -18.57 7.93 -19.66
N ASP A 136 -17.64 7.78 -18.70
CA ASP A 136 -17.58 8.51 -17.45
C ASP A 136 -16.15 8.59 -16.86
N ASN A 137 -16.02 9.31 -15.76
CA ASN A 137 -14.76 9.50 -15.05
C ASN A 137 -14.26 8.22 -14.37
N VAL A 138 -15.15 7.29 -14.02
CA VAL A 138 -14.78 6.00 -13.44
C VAL A 138 -14.06 5.16 -14.50
N GLN A 139 -14.58 5.13 -15.74
CA GLN A 139 -13.93 4.42 -16.83
C GLN A 139 -12.55 5.01 -17.16
N LEU A 140 -12.43 6.35 -17.23
CA LEU A 140 -11.15 7.01 -17.49
C LEU A 140 -10.13 6.72 -16.38
N SER A 141 -10.54 6.85 -15.11
CA SER A 141 -9.65 6.59 -13.97
C SER A 141 -9.22 5.13 -13.89
N THR A 142 -10.14 4.19 -14.19
CA THR A 142 -9.81 2.77 -14.26
C THR A 142 -8.80 2.47 -15.37
N LEU A 143 -8.94 3.07 -16.56
CA LEU A 143 -7.99 2.85 -17.64
C LEU A 143 -6.61 3.44 -17.33
N ARG A 144 -6.56 4.60 -16.67
CA ARG A 144 -5.30 5.19 -16.19
C ARG A 144 -4.58 4.26 -15.20
N ALA A 145 -5.31 3.74 -14.22
CA ALA A 145 -4.78 2.77 -13.27
C ALA A 145 -4.34 1.47 -13.96
N ALA A 146 -5.09 0.98 -14.94
CA ALA A 146 -4.73 -0.20 -15.74
C ALA A 146 -3.45 -0.01 -16.54
N ASN A 147 -3.21 1.19 -17.10
CA ASN A 147 -1.99 1.50 -17.83
C ASN A 147 -0.77 1.60 -16.90
N VAL A 148 -0.94 2.12 -15.68
CA VAL A 148 0.11 2.07 -14.64
C VAL A 148 0.42 0.62 -14.25
N ARG A 149 -0.61 -0.21 -14.01
CA ARG A 149 -0.44 -1.64 -13.75
C ARG A 149 0.30 -2.34 -14.88
N ALA A 150 -0.07 -2.07 -16.12
CA ALA A 150 0.60 -2.67 -17.28
C ALA A 150 2.09 -2.27 -17.35
N ALA A 151 2.41 -1.01 -17.05
CA ALA A 151 3.79 -0.54 -16.97
C ALA A 151 4.56 -1.23 -15.82
N LEU A 152 3.97 -1.35 -14.64
CA LEU A 152 4.57 -2.10 -13.51
C LEU A 152 4.86 -3.54 -13.91
N LEU A 153 3.90 -4.26 -14.49
CA LEU A 153 4.07 -5.65 -14.92
C LEU A 153 5.13 -5.80 -16.02
N GLY A 154 5.31 -4.79 -16.87
CA GLY A 154 6.37 -4.76 -17.87
C GLY A 154 7.78 -4.80 -17.27
N TYR A 155 7.96 -4.31 -16.06
CA TYR A 155 9.22 -4.32 -15.32
C TYR A 155 9.31 -5.47 -14.30
N LEU A 156 8.21 -5.75 -13.59
CA LEU A 156 8.18 -6.77 -12.52
C LEU A 156 8.12 -8.20 -13.06
N GLY A 157 7.40 -8.42 -14.17
CA GLY A 157 7.12 -9.73 -14.74
C GLY A 157 5.65 -10.13 -14.59
N ALA A 158 5.19 -10.99 -15.50
CA ALA A 158 3.80 -11.44 -15.57
C ALA A 158 3.38 -12.32 -14.37
N GLU A 159 4.32 -12.95 -13.70
CA GLU A 159 4.12 -13.77 -12.51
C GLU A 159 3.50 -12.99 -11.34
N TYR A 160 3.71 -11.69 -11.29
CA TYR A 160 3.12 -10.80 -10.27
C TYR A 160 1.71 -10.31 -10.62
N ALA A 161 1.15 -10.69 -11.77
CA ALA A 161 -0.14 -10.16 -12.25
C ALA A 161 -1.31 -10.40 -11.28
N GLY A 162 -1.30 -11.52 -10.55
CA GLY A 162 -2.31 -11.85 -9.53
C GLY A 162 -2.19 -11.03 -8.24
N ARG A 163 -1.08 -10.31 -8.06
CA ARG A 163 -0.77 -9.51 -6.86
C ARG A 163 -0.87 -8.01 -7.10
N ILE A 164 -1.28 -7.58 -8.29
CA ILE A 164 -1.43 -6.16 -8.64
C ILE A 164 -2.86 -5.93 -9.11
N GLY A 165 -3.67 -5.33 -8.24
CA GLY A 165 -5.06 -4.95 -8.49
C GLY A 165 -5.18 -3.56 -9.13
N VAL A 166 -6.39 -3.24 -9.61
CA VAL A 166 -6.75 -1.95 -10.20
C VAL A 166 -8.11 -1.51 -9.69
N ALA A 167 -8.26 -0.23 -9.33
CA ALA A 167 -9.53 0.39 -9.03
C ALA A 167 -9.63 1.78 -9.68
N GLY A 168 -10.82 2.17 -10.13
CA GLY A 168 -11.09 3.52 -10.62
C GLY A 168 -12.25 4.13 -9.86
N TYR A 169 -12.04 5.30 -9.28
CA TYR A 169 -13.02 5.99 -8.45
C TYR A 169 -13.61 7.23 -9.11
N GLY A 170 -13.09 7.62 -10.29
CA GLY A 170 -13.52 8.87 -10.93
C GLY A 170 -13.37 10.05 -9.98
N GLU A 171 -14.41 10.88 -9.89
CA GLU A 171 -14.52 12.05 -9.02
C GLU A 171 -15.11 11.75 -7.64
N THR A 172 -15.39 10.49 -7.29
CA THR A 172 -16.10 10.14 -6.05
C THR A 172 -15.26 10.28 -4.78
N ARG A 173 -13.92 10.29 -4.93
CA ARG A 173 -12.95 10.41 -3.83
C ARG A 173 -12.02 11.60 -4.07
N LEU A 174 -12.56 12.82 -3.94
CA LEU A 174 -11.78 14.05 -4.10
C LEU A 174 -10.80 14.23 -2.92
N LYS A 175 -9.52 14.51 -3.22
CA LYS A 175 -8.50 14.94 -2.25
C LYS A 175 -8.81 16.36 -1.78
N ASN A 176 -9.05 17.27 -2.74
CA ASN A 176 -9.47 18.64 -2.47
C ASN A 176 -10.98 18.80 -2.72
N LYS A 177 -11.76 18.75 -1.63
CA LYS A 177 -13.23 18.88 -1.66
C LYS A 177 -13.69 20.36 -1.75
N GLU A 178 -12.85 21.29 -1.30
CA GLU A 178 -13.15 22.72 -1.34
C GLU A 178 -13.01 23.25 -2.76
N ASN A 179 -12.06 22.71 -3.54
CA ASN A 179 -11.90 22.97 -4.95
C ASN A 179 -11.97 21.65 -5.75
N PRO A 180 -13.17 21.18 -6.14
CA PRO A 180 -13.35 19.92 -6.88
C PRO A 180 -12.58 19.85 -8.21
N LEU A 181 -12.30 21.00 -8.84
CA LEU A 181 -11.56 21.10 -10.11
C LEU A 181 -10.03 21.20 -9.91
N SER A 182 -9.54 21.11 -8.66
CA SER A 182 -8.11 21.13 -8.38
C SER A 182 -7.36 20.03 -9.12
N ALA A 183 -6.15 20.33 -9.54
CA ALA A 183 -5.24 19.37 -10.16
C ALA A 183 -4.92 18.17 -9.24
N GLU A 184 -4.95 18.37 -7.93
CA GLU A 184 -4.72 17.33 -6.91
C GLU A 184 -5.74 16.19 -6.97
N ASN A 185 -6.95 16.45 -7.52
CA ASN A 185 -7.98 15.44 -7.69
C ASN A 185 -7.68 14.48 -8.85
N ARG A 186 -6.83 14.89 -9.80
CA ARG A 186 -6.38 14.06 -10.93
C ARG A 186 -5.08 13.37 -10.57
N ARG A 187 -5.18 12.22 -9.92
CA ARG A 187 -4.03 11.49 -9.39
C ARG A 187 -4.16 9.98 -9.58
N ILE A 188 -3.06 9.30 -9.44
CA ILE A 188 -2.96 7.86 -9.25
C ILE A 188 -2.37 7.60 -7.88
N GLU A 189 -2.94 6.68 -7.15
CA GLU A 189 -2.40 6.16 -5.91
C GLU A 189 -1.96 4.71 -6.11
N ILE A 190 -0.76 4.36 -5.68
CA ILE A 190 -0.28 3.00 -5.58
C ILE A 190 -0.22 2.64 -4.10
N LEU A 191 -1.13 1.79 -3.67
CA LEU A 191 -1.21 1.31 -2.30
C LEU A 191 -0.44 -0.01 -2.19
N ILE A 192 0.48 -0.07 -1.24
CA ILE A 192 1.20 -1.28 -0.89
C ILE A 192 0.48 -1.93 0.27
N LEU A 193 -0.17 -3.06 -0.01
CA LEU A 193 -1.01 -3.79 0.93
C LEU A 193 -0.25 -4.99 1.49
N TRP A 194 -0.41 -5.22 2.78
CA TRP A 194 0.19 -6.34 3.49
C TRP A 194 -0.91 -7.14 4.15
N HIS A 195 -1.15 -8.33 3.64
CA HIS A 195 -2.12 -9.23 4.26
C HIS A 195 -1.46 -10.01 5.39
N GLY A 196 -2.13 -10.07 6.55
CA GLY A 196 -1.75 -10.99 7.60
C GLY A 196 -1.96 -12.44 7.18
N ALA A 197 -1.28 -13.37 7.84
CA ALA A 197 -1.48 -14.81 7.56
C ALA A 197 -2.92 -15.29 7.80
N ASP A 198 -3.73 -14.50 8.51
CA ASP A 198 -5.10 -14.80 8.94
C ASP A 198 -6.17 -14.25 7.99
N ASP A 199 -5.81 -13.52 6.92
CA ASP A 199 -6.76 -12.89 5.99
C ASP A 199 -7.16 -13.78 4.79
N LYS A 200 -6.97 -15.11 4.90
CA LYS A 200 -7.35 -16.09 3.86
C LYS A 200 -8.53 -16.94 4.27
#